data_3108959186bb3b31aeb0225be6fcb667
#
_entry.id   3108959186bb3b31aeb0225be6fcb667
#
_cell.length_a   1.000
_cell.length_b   1.000
_cell.length_c   1.000
_cell.angle_alpha   90.00
_cell.angle_beta   90.00
_cell.angle_gamma   90.00
#
_symmetry.space_group_name_H-M   'P 1'
#
loop_
_entity.id
_entity.type
_entity.pdbx_description
1 polymer ?
#
loop_
_entity_poly.entity_id
_entity_poly.type
_entity_poly.pdbx_seq_one_letter_code
_entity_poly.pdbx_strand_id
1 'polypeptide(L)'
;MKADRATLEKLFSYPLDGWGCIEVEFEVTDMPGYENCWMGKMPDPEHQEQELFWFGLKPDGTEAWDYHSLFDFMSAPIFKGKTLCDISEKINVLSVDGTDPAERMQFYLYDRKDPIRFA
;
A
#
# COMPACT_ATOMS: atom_id res chain seq x y z
N MET A 1 8.97 7.54 -6.85
CA MET A 1 7.72 7.95 -7.54
C MET A 1 6.75 8.53 -6.53
N LYS A 2 6.20 9.67 -6.81
CA LYS A 2 5.18 10.26 -5.96
C LYS A 2 3.86 9.53 -6.12
N ALA A 3 3.13 9.38 -5.01
CA ALA A 3 1.84 8.71 -5.02
C ALA A 3 0.87 9.50 -4.13
N ASP A 4 -0.07 10.19 -4.75
CA ASP A 4 -1.05 10.95 -4.02
C ASP A 4 -2.14 10.04 -3.43
N ARG A 5 -3.07 10.64 -2.67
CA ARG A 5 -4.15 9.91 -2.03
C ARG A 5 -4.97 9.07 -3.02
N ALA A 6 -5.36 9.69 -4.14
CA ALA A 6 -6.18 9.00 -5.12
C ALA A 6 -5.46 7.79 -5.73
N THR A 7 -4.16 7.92 -5.99
CA THR A 7 -3.35 6.83 -6.50
C THR A 7 -3.26 5.69 -5.49
N LEU A 8 -3.04 6.01 -4.22
CA LEU A 8 -2.94 5.01 -3.16
C LEU A 8 -4.28 4.29 -2.96
N GLU A 9 -5.39 5.03 -2.94
CA GLU A 9 -6.70 4.42 -2.82
C GLU A 9 -6.98 3.45 -3.97
N LYS A 10 -6.61 3.83 -5.18
CA LYS A 10 -6.82 3.01 -6.36
C LYS A 10 -5.96 1.76 -6.33
N LEU A 11 -4.69 1.90 -5.92
CA LEU A 11 -3.78 0.79 -5.80
C LEU A 11 -4.31 -0.25 -4.80
N PHE A 12 -4.64 0.21 -3.59
CA PHE A 12 -5.06 -0.69 -2.51
C PHE A 12 -6.51 -1.16 -2.63
N SER A 13 -7.26 -0.66 -3.60
CA SER A 13 -8.58 -1.20 -3.93
C SER A 13 -8.51 -2.31 -4.98
N TYR A 14 -7.34 -2.63 -5.50
CA TYR A 14 -7.17 -3.74 -6.44
C TYR A 14 -7.54 -5.06 -5.77
N PRO A 15 -8.50 -5.82 -6.33
CA PRO A 15 -8.96 -7.06 -5.69
C PRO A 15 -7.95 -8.19 -5.86
N LEU A 16 -7.57 -8.82 -4.74
CA LEU A 16 -6.62 -9.94 -4.77
C LEU A 16 -7.29 -11.28 -5.08
N ASP A 17 -8.59 -11.38 -4.83
CA ASP A 17 -9.38 -12.60 -5.10
C ASP A 17 -8.84 -13.84 -4.39
N GLY A 18 -8.35 -13.65 -3.17
CA GLY A 18 -7.94 -14.74 -2.31
C GLY A 18 -6.49 -15.18 -2.46
N TRP A 19 -5.73 -14.57 -3.36
CA TRP A 19 -4.32 -14.94 -3.55
C TRP A 19 -3.51 -13.79 -4.13
N GLY A 20 -2.19 -13.89 -3.98
CA GLY A 20 -1.30 -12.81 -4.35
C GLY A 20 -1.18 -11.78 -3.24
N CYS A 21 -0.41 -10.74 -3.46
CA CYS A 21 -0.23 -9.66 -2.52
C CYS A 21 0.29 -8.42 -3.22
N ILE A 22 0.14 -7.27 -2.55
CA ILE A 22 0.75 -6.01 -2.99
C ILE A 22 1.69 -5.58 -1.88
N GLU A 23 2.95 -5.30 -2.23
CA GLU A 23 3.95 -4.84 -1.27
C GLU A 23 4.59 -3.57 -1.80
N VAL A 24 4.53 -2.50 -0.99
CA VAL A 24 5.02 -1.19 -1.38
C VAL A 24 6.09 -0.76 -0.40
N GLU A 25 7.29 -0.52 -0.91
CA GLU A 25 8.37 0.09 -0.15
C GLU A 25 8.33 1.60 -0.41
N PHE A 26 8.39 2.39 0.66
CA PHE A 26 8.26 3.84 0.51
C PHE A 26 9.04 4.58 1.59
N GLU A 27 9.25 5.86 1.35
CA GLU A 27 9.76 6.80 2.33
C GLU A 27 8.78 7.94 2.47
N VAL A 28 8.78 8.58 3.66
CA VAL A 28 8.01 9.79 3.88
C VAL A 28 8.99 10.94 3.96
N THR A 29 8.95 11.84 2.99
CA THR A 29 9.85 13.00 2.97
C THR A 29 9.53 13.95 4.12
N ASP A 30 10.55 14.62 4.64
CA ASP A 30 10.42 15.56 5.77
C ASP A 30 9.91 14.94 7.06
N MET A 31 10.01 13.61 7.20
CA MET A 31 9.68 12.92 8.45
C MET A 31 10.83 12.02 8.85
N PRO A 32 11.78 12.52 9.67
CA PRO A 32 12.91 11.73 10.13
C PRO A 32 12.46 10.44 10.83
N GLY A 33 13.09 9.33 10.48
CA GLY A 33 12.74 8.03 11.01
C GLY A 33 11.80 7.23 10.11
N TYR A 34 11.28 7.83 9.04
CA TYR A 34 10.36 7.17 8.12
C TYR A 34 10.95 7.05 6.71
N GLU A 35 12.25 6.73 6.64
CA GLU A 35 12.96 6.61 5.36
C GLU A 35 12.86 5.23 4.74
N ASN A 36 12.43 4.23 5.50
CA ASN A 36 12.38 2.85 5.00
C ASN A 36 11.14 2.17 5.56
N CYS A 37 10.02 2.45 4.92
CA CYS A 37 8.70 1.98 5.35
C CYS A 37 8.14 1.00 4.34
N TRP A 38 7.22 0.14 4.83
CA TRP A 38 6.50 -0.81 3.99
C TRP A 38 5.02 -0.72 4.27
N MET A 39 4.23 -0.95 3.23
CA MET A 39 2.79 -1.11 3.36
C MET A 39 2.32 -2.08 2.29
N GLY A 40 1.18 -2.70 2.50
CA GLY A 40 0.69 -3.64 1.53
C GLY A 40 -0.65 -4.21 1.88
N LYS A 41 -1.08 -5.19 1.09
CA LYS A 41 -2.24 -5.99 1.40
C LYS A 41 -2.04 -7.42 0.93
N MET A 42 -2.74 -8.32 1.58
CA MET A 42 -2.66 -9.75 1.32
C MET A 42 -4.01 -10.38 1.64
N PRO A 43 -4.27 -11.60 1.17
CA PRO A 43 -5.45 -12.32 1.65
C PRO A 43 -5.32 -12.54 3.16
N ASP A 44 -6.43 -12.41 3.87
CA ASP A 44 -6.43 -12.67 5.32
C ASP A 44 -6.08 -14.15 5.55
N PRO A 45 -5.06 -14.47 6.36
CA PRO A 45 -4.67 -15.86 6.61
C PRO A 45 -5.78 -16.74 7.18
N GLU A 46 -6.72 -16.13 7.90
CA GLU A 46 -7.83 -16.86 8.52
C GLU A 46 -9.07 -16.92 7.64
N HIS A 47 -9.22 -15.95 6.73
CA HIS A 47 -10.38 -15.85 5.83
C HIS A 47 -9.90 -15.34 4.48
N GLN A 48 -9.48 -16.26 3.61
CA GLN A 48 -8.83 -15.90 2.35
C GLN A 48 -9.69 -15.06 1.40
N GLU A 49 -11.00 -15.11 1.54
CA GLU A 49 -11.91 -14.26 0.76
C GLU A 49 -11.90 -12.80 1.22
N GLN A 50 -11.27 -12.52 2.36
CA GLN A 50 -11.11 -11.17 2.89
C GLN A 50 -9.68 -10.72 2.70
N GLU A 51 -9.48 -9.41 2.78
CA GLU A 51 -8.16 -8.80 2.60
C GLU A 51 -7.66 -8.20 3.90
N LEU A 52 -6.36 -8.34 4.13
CA LEU A 52 -5.67 -7.74 5.27
C LEU A 52 -4.75 -6.66 4.74
N PHE A 53 -4.86 -5.44 5.30
CA PHE A 53 -4.01 -4.30 4.96
C PHE A 53 -3.00 -4.11 6.08
N TRP A 54 -1.75 -3.81 5.76
CA TRP A 54 -0.72 -3.76 6.79
C TRP A 54 0.29 -2.65 6.55
N PHE A 55 0.90 -2.20 7.65
CA PHE A 55 2.04 -1.29 7.65
C PHE A 55 3.19 -1.89 8.43
N GLY A 56 4.43 -1.64 7.96
CA GLY A 56 5.64 -1.87 8.72
C GLY A 56 6.50 -0.63 8.57
N LEU A 57 6.45 0.27 9.54
CA LEU A 57 7.05 1.60 9.38
C LEU A 57 8.51 1.66 9.81
N LYS A 58 8.98 0.66 10.56
CA LYS A 58 10.36 0.65 11.06
C LYS A 58 11.03 -0.67 10.72
N PRO A 59 12.32 -0.65 10.32
CA PRO A 59 13.04 -1.89 9.99
C PRO A 59 13.19 -2.87 11.15
N ASP A 60 13.10 -2.37 12.40
CA ASP A 60 13.25 -3.22 13.58
C ASP A 60 11.97 -3.96 13.97
N GLY A 61 10.91 -3.82 13.20
CA GLY A 61 9.64 -4.50 13.46
C GLY A 61 8.72 -3.76 14.42
N THR A 62 9.13 -2.64 14.96
CA THR A 62 8.24 -1.78 15.74
C THR A 62 7.35 -1.00 14.78
N GLU A 63 6.26 -0.43 15.29
CA GLU A 63 5.30 0.33 14.50
C GLU A 63 4.81 -0.48 13.30
N ALA A 64 4.29 -1.68 13.59
CA ALA A 64 3.64 -2.57 12.61
C ALA A 64 2.18 -2.74 13.00
N TRP A 65 1.28 -2.58 12.04
CA TRP A 65 -0.17 -2.67 12.27
C TRP A 65 -0.89 -3.34 11.11
N ASP A 66 -1.99 -4.04 11.44
CA ASP A 66 -2.87 -4.69 10.48
C ASP A 66 -4.26 -4.11 10.56
N TYR A 67 -4.93 -4.03 9.40
CA TYR A 67 -6.29 -3.52 9.29
C TYR A 67 -7.11 -4.40 8.34
N HIS A 68 -8.41 -4.48 8.57
CA HIS A 68 -9.30 -5.34 7.80
C HIS A 68 -10.12 -4.58 6.76
N SER A 69 -9.94 -3.27 6.65
CA SER A 69 -10.62 -2.47 5.64
C SER A 69 -9.71 -1.41 5.08
N LEU A 70 -9.96 -1.02 3.86
CA LEU A 70 -9.23 0.07 3.22
C LEU A 70 -9.43 1.37 4.00
N PHE A 71 -10.64 1.62 4.47
CA PHE A 71 -10.93 2.82 5.23
C PHE A 71 -10.07 2.92 6.49
N ASP A 72 -10.02 1.84 7.28
CA ASP A 72 -9.23 1.83 8.51
C ASP A 72 -7.74 1.99 8.22
N PHE A 73 -7.27 1.33 7.19
CA PHE A 73 -5.88 1.43 6.75
C PHE A 73 -5.51 2.86 6.36
N MET A 74 -6.34 3.51 5.55
CA MET A 74 -6.07 4.87 5.07
C MET A 74 -6.23 5.93 6.16
N SER A 75 -7.03 5.65 7.18
CA SER A 75 -7.36 6.63 8.22
C SER A 75 -6.70 6.39 9.57
N ALA A 76 -5.82 5.39 9.69
CA ALA A 76 -5.12 5.10 10.94
C ALA A 76 -4.08 6.19 11.23
N PRO A 77 -4.10 6.79 12.44
CA PRO A 77 -3.21 7.92 12.76
C PRO A 77 -1.83 7.45 13.24
N ILE A 78 -1.14 6.68 12.42
CA ILE A 78 0.12 6.01 12.78
C ILE A 78 1.38 6.75 12.38
N PHE A 79 1.26 7.83 11.62
CA PHE A 79 2.40 8.63 11.17
C PHE A 79 2.52 9.84 12.10
N LYS A 80 2.93 9.60 13.34
CA LYS A 80 3.01 10.63 14.40
C LYS A 80 1.68 11.36 14.57
N GLY A 81 0.59 10.59 14.62
CA GLY A 81 -0.76 11.13 14.78
C GLY A 81 -1.43 11.53 13.48
N LYS A 82 -0.74 11.37 12.35
CA LYS A 82 -1.31 11.66 11.03
C LYS A 82 -1.64 10.37 10.29
N THR A 83 -2.59 10.47 9.38
CA THR A 83 -3.02 9.33 8.56
C THR A 83 -2.22 9.26 7.26
N LEU A 84 -2.31 8.13 6.57
CA LEU A 84 -1.72 7.99 5.24
C LEU A 84 -2.28 9.06 4.29
N CYS A 85 -3.57 9.36 4.39
CA CYS A 85 -4.19 10.43 3.59
C CYS A 85 -3.55 11.78 3.88
N ASP A 86 -3.28 12.08 5.16
CA ASP A 86 -2.69 13.36 5.56
C ASP A 86 -1.29 13.58 4.99
N ILE A 87 -0.51 12.49 4.91
CA ILE A 87 0.90 12.59 4.49
C ILE A 87 1.12 12.16 3.05
N SER A 88 0.06 11.90 2.29
CA SER A 88 0.19 11.33 0.94
C SER A 88 1.09 12.15 0.01
N GLU A 89 1.09 13.47 0.14
CA GLU A 89 1.95 14.33 -0.67
C GLU A 89 3.44 14.15 -0.38
N LYS A 90 3.77 13.57 0.77
CA LYS A 90 5.15 13.32 1.19
C LYS A 90 5.61 11.89 0.91
N ILE A 91 4.74 11.06 0.37
CA ILE A 91 5.07 9.67 0.06
C ILE A 91 5.90 9.62 -1.21
N ASN A 92 7.05 8.97 -1.12
CA ASN A 92 7.84 8.61 -2.28
C ASN A 92 7.94 7.09 -2.34
N VAL A 93 7.33 6.49 -3.36
CA VAL A 93 7.32 5.04 -3.52
C VAL A 93 8.65 4.60 -4.13
N LEU A 94 9.34 3.68 -3.45
CA LEU A 94 10.65 3.19 -3.85
C LEU A 94 10.56 1.91 -4.68
N SER A 95 9.61 1.04 -4.37
CA SER A 95 9.35 -0.17 -5.17
C SER A 95 7.94 -0.64 -4.94
N VAL A 96 7.40 -1.39 -5.91
CA VAL A 96 6.11 -2.08 -5.78
C VAL A 96 6.36 -3.52 -6.20
N ASP A 97 6.07 -4.46 -5.30
CA ASP A 97 6.30 -5.89 -5.52
C ASP A 97 7.76 -6.19 -5.90
N GLY A 98 8.69 -5.39 -5.37
CA GLY A 98 10.12 -5.57 -5.63
C GLY A 98 10.59 -5.06 -6.98
N THR A 99 9.74 -4.34 -7.73
CA THR A 99 10.09 -3.86 -9.07
C THR A 99 9.95 -2.34 -9.16
N ASP A 100 10.24 -1.79 -10.33
CA ASP A 100 10.10 -0.36 -10.58
C ASP A 100 8.66 0.09 -10.30
N PRO A 101 8.47 1.12 -9.45
CA PRO A 101 7.13 1.52 -9.07
C PRO A 101 6.26 2.00 -10.22
N ALA A 102 6.79 2.77 -11.15
CA ALA A 102 6.01 3.31 -12.26
C ALA A 102 5.50 2.18 -13.16
N GLU A 103 6.34 1.18 -13.42
CA GLU A 103 5.98 0.05 -14.25
C GLU A 103 4.93 -0.85 -13.57
N ARG A 104 5.15 -1.20 -12.31
CA ARG A 104 4.23 -2.09 -11.61
C ARG A 104 2.91 -1.42 -11.27
N MET A 105 2.94 -0.13 -10.96
CA MET A 105 1.73 0.65 -10.72
C MET A 105 0.81 0.67 -11.95
N GLN A 106 1.39 0.69 -13.13
CA GLN A 106 0.61 0.66 -14.37
C GLN A 106 -0.30 -0.56 -14.41
N PHE A 107 0.21 -1.71 -14.02
CA PHE A 107 -0.58 -2.93 -13.95
C PHE A 107 -1.79 -2.76 -13.03
N TYR A 108 -1.57 -2.26 -11.80
CA TYR A 108 -2.64 -2.13 -10.84
C TYR A 108 -3.65 -1.02 -11.17
N LEU A 109 -3.19 0.07 -11.76
CA LEU A 109 -4.04 1.24 -11.96
C LEU A 109 -4.80 1.20 -13.28
N TYR A 110 -4.28 0.54 -14.28
CA TYR A 110 -4.84 0.60 -15.63
C TYR A 110 -5.22 -0.76 -16.19
N ASP A 111 -4.34 -1.74 -16.12
CA ASP A 111 -4.56 -3.03 -16.80
C ASP A 111 -5.69 -3.83 -16.19
N ARG A 112 -5.91 -3.71 -14.89
CA ARG A 112 -6.98 -4.42 -14.19
C ARG A 112 -8.38 -4.10 -14.71
N LYS A 113 -8.53 -2.99 -15.41
CA LYS A 113 -9.84 -2.53 -15.89
C LYS A 113 -10.27 -3.17 -17.18
N ASP A 114 -9.39 -3.93 -17.78
CA ASP A 114 -9.65 -4.52 -19.08
C ASP A 114 -9.29 -6.01 -19.03
N PRO A 115 -10.15 -6.83 -18.42
CA PRO A 115 -9.89 -8.27 -18.31
C PRO A 115 -9.88 -8.98 -19.64
N ILE A 116 -10.52 -8.42 -20.64
CA ILE A 116 -10.57 -9.01 -21.98
C ILE A 116 -9.18 -9.03 -22.63
N ARG A 117 -8.36 -8.10 -22.25
CA ARG A 117 -6.99 -7.99 -22.75
C ARG A 117 -6.18 -9.26 -22.52
N PHE A 118 -6.54 -10.04 -21.50
CA PHE A 118 -5.83 -11.24 -21.11
C PHE A 118 -6.54 -12.54 -21.54
N ALA A 119 -7.62 -12.41 -22.23
CA ALA A 119 -8.40 -13.57 -22.64
C ALA A 119 -7.85 -14.25 -23.90
#